data_68708ca9773988e8f3209933ed0d772e
#
_entry.id   68708ca9773988e8f3209933ed0d772e
#
_cell.length_a   1.000
_cell.length_b   1.000
_cell.length_c   1.000
_cell.angle_alpha   90.00
_cell.angle_beta   90.00
_cell.angle_gamma   90.00
#
_symmetry.space_group_name_H-M   'P 1'
#
loop_
_entity.id
_entity.type
_entity.pdbx_description
1 polymer ?
#
loop_
_entity_poly.entity_id
_entity_poly.type
_entity_poly.pdbx_seq_one_letter_code
_entity_poly.pdbx_strand_id
1 'polypeptide(L)'
;MTPAHATACFFAGLLLANTVPHFVHGISGDRFPSPFANPPGKGLSSPMVNVLWSLFNLGLGGALFRTGRVADSAAAMAICFAGIAAISIPSSVGFARKHAQ
;
A
#
# COMPACT_ATOMS: atom_id res chain seq x y z
N MET A 1 20.30 -11.75 7.35
CA MET A 1 19.52 -10.61 6.82
C MET A 1 19.75 -9.39 7.71
N THR A 2 20.12 -8.28 7.12
CA THR A 2 20.31 -7.03 7.87
C THR A 2 18.96 -6.38 8.20
N PRO A 3 18.90 -5.50 9.22
CA PRO A 3 17.68 -4.73 9.46
C PRO A 3 17.24 -3.89 8.26
N ALA A 4 18.20 -3.32 7.53
CA ALA A 4 17.88 -2.54 6.33
C ALA A 4 17.25 -3.43 5.23
N HIS A 5 17.77 -4.63 5.05
CA HIS A 5 17.23 -5.59 4.08
C HIS A 5 15.80 -6.02 4.48
N ALA A 6 15.60 -6.34 5.75
CA ALA A 6 14.27 -6.70 6.26
C ALA A 6 13.27 -5.55 6.10
N THR A 7 13.70 -4.33 6.39
CA THR A 7 12.87 -3.13 6.23
C THR A 7 12.45 -2.95 4.77
N ALA A 8 13.37 -3.12 3.82
CA ALA A 8 13.06 -3.01 2.40
C ALA A 8 12.00 -4.06 1.99
N CYS A 9 12.15 -5.30 2.43
CA CYS A 9 11.18 -6.36 2.12
C CYS A 9 9.80 -6.07 2.70
N PHE A 10 9.75 -5.61 3.95
CA PHE A 10 8.49 -5.29 4.61
C PHE A 10 7.75 -4.16 3.88
N PHE A 11 8.43 -3.05 3.61
CA PHE A 11 7.81 -1.91 2.95
C PHE A 11 7.52 -2.16 1.47
N ALA A 12 8.27 -3.06 0.82
CA ALA A 12 7.90 -3.51 -0.52
C ALA A 12 6.48 -4.10 -0.51
N GLY A 13 6.21 -5.00 0.42
CA GLY A 13 4.89 -5.60 0.55
C GLY A 13 3.81 -4.60 0.91
N LEU A 14 4.08 -3.75 1.89
CA LEU A 14 3.14 -2.73 2.35
C LEU A 14 2.74 -1.79 1.21
N LEU A 15 3.72 -1.27 0.47
CA LEU A 15 3.46 -0.29 -0.59
C LEU A 15 2.80 -0.93 -1.80
N LEU A 16 3.21 -2.14 -2.19
CA LEU A 16 2.57 -2.84 -3.30
C LEU A 16 1.11 -3.15 -2.99
N ALA A 17 0.82 -3.61 -1.79
CA ALA A 17 -0.57 -3.87 -1.38
C ALA A 17 -1.38 -2.58 -1.32
N ASN A 18 -0.79 -1.50 -0.80
CA ASN A 18 -1.47 -0.20 -0.71
C ASN A 18 -1.79 0.41 -2.08
N THR A 19 -1.06 0.00 -3.12
CA THR A 19 -1.34 0.41 -4.50
C THR A 19 -2.76 0.02 -4.93
N VAL A 20 -3.22 -1.17 -4.52
CA VAL A 20 -4.42 -1.79 -5.09
C VAL A 20 -5.69 -0.96 -4.87
N PRO A 21 -6.09 -0.57 -3.64
CA PRO A 21 -7.34 0.16 -3.47
C PRO A 21 -7.31 1.53 -4.13
N HIS A 22 -6.18 2.24 -4.06
CA HIS A 22 -6.06 3.57 -4.68
C HIS A 22 -6.11 3.49 -6.20
N PHE A 23 -5.47 2.46 -6.77
CA PHE A 23 -5.49 2.26 -8.22
C PHE A 23 -6.90 1.89 -8.70
N VAL A 24 -7.53 0.91 -8.05
CA VAL A 24 -8.86 0.41 -8.45
C VAL A 24 -9.89 1.52 -8.37
N HIS A 25 -9.96 2.25 -7.27
CA HIS A 25 -10.92 3.34 -7.13
C HIS A 25 -10.58 4.49 -8.06
N GLY A 26 -9.31 4.82 -8.21
CA GLY A 26 -8.90 5.92 -9.08
C GLY A 26 -9.26 5.69 -10.53
N ILE A 27 -8.95 4.53 -11.09
CA ILE A 27 -9.26 4.23 -12.49
C ILE A 27 -10.76 3.99 -12.73
N SER A 28 -11.51 3.73 -11.66
CA SER A 28 -12.97 3.58 -11.74
C SER A 28 -13.71 4.92 -11.61
N GLY A 29 -12.98 6.01 -11.42
CA GLY A 29 -13.58 7.34 -11.28
C GLY A 29 -14.17 7.58 -9.90
N ASP A 30 -13.81 6.78 -8.91
CA ASP A 30 -14.33 6.90 -7.55
C ASP A 30 -13.42 7.76 -6.67
N ARG A 31 -14.04 8.53 -5.77
CA ARG A 31 -13.31 9.20 -4.70
C ARG A 31 -12.97 8.19 -3.61
N PHE A 32 -11.79 8.35 -3.01
CA PHE A 32 -11.32 7.38 -2.02
C PHE A 32 -10.38 8.08 -1.03
N PRO A 33 -10.36 7.67 0.25
CA PRO A 33 -9.47 8.28 1.24
C PRO A 33 -8.00 8.13 0.88
N SER A 34 -7.21 9.18 1.10
CA SER A 34 -5.77 9.16 0.93
C SER A 34 -5.12 10.07 1.96
N PRO A 35 -3.77 10.00 2.12
CA PRO A 35 -3.07 10.94 2.99
C PRO A 35 -3.22 12.40 2.59
N PHE A 36 -3.60 12.67 1.36
CA PHE A 36 -3.76 14.03 0.82
C PHE A 36 -5.18 14.57 0.96
N ALA A 37 -6.10 13.77 1.50
CA ALA A 37 -7.46 14.20 1.76
C ALA A 37 -7.54 15.05 3.01
N ASN A 38 -8.66 15.74 3.21
CA ASN A 38 -8.89 16.56 4.38
C ASN A 38 -10.15 16.06 5.11
N PRO A 39 -10.03 15.45 6.29
CA PRO A 39 -8.78 15.17 7.01
C PRO A 39 -8.01 14.00 6.39
N PRO A 40 -6.67 13.98 6.56
CA PRO A 40 -5.85 12.93 5.94
C PRO A 40 -6.30 11.52 6.34
N GLY A 41 -6.41 10.65 5.35
CA GLY A 41 -6.79 9.25 5.55
C GLY A 41 -8.28 9.04 5.85
N LYS A 42 -9.07 10.09 6.05
CA LYS A 42 -10.51 10.00 6.38
C LYS A 42 -11.38 10.70 5.34
N GLY A 43 -10.97 11.88 4.87
CA GLY A 43 -11.65 12.56 3.79
C GLY A 43 -11.44 11.83 2.48
N LEU A 44 -12.05 12.33 1.42
CA LEU A 44 -11.99 11.73 0.09
C LEU A 44 -11.11 12.57 -0.83
N SER A 45 -10.13 11.91 -1.47
CA SER A 45 -9.36 12.50 -2.55
C SER A 45 -10.01 12.19 -3.89
N SER A 46 -9.67 13.01 -4.90
CA SER A 46 -10.17 12.82 -6.25
C SER A 46 -9.68 11.51 -6.85
N PRO A 47 -10.35 10.98 -7.90
CA PRO A 47 -9.85 9.81 -8.60
C PRO A 47 -8.43 10.00 -9.13
N MET A 48 -8.11 11.17 -9.68
CA MET A 48 -6.77 11.44 -10.21
C MET A 48 -5.71 11.40 -9.11
N VAL A 49 -5.98 11.98 -7.95
CA VAL A 49 -5.04 11.95 -6.82
C VAL A 49 -4.80 10.51 -6.38
N ASN A 50 -5.85 9.68 -6.36
CA ASN A 50 -5.69 8.26 -5.99
C ASN A 50 -4.87 7.49 -7.02
N VAL A 51 -5.04 7.75 -8.31
CA VAL A 51 -4.19 7.13 -9.34
C VAL A 51 -2.73 7.53 -9.14
N LEU A 52 -2.45 8.83 -8.97
CA LEU A 52 -1.08 9.31 -8.78
C LEU A 52 -0.46 8.72 -7.51
N TRP A 53 -1.22 8.66 -6.43
CA TRP A 53 -0.75 8.05 -5.18
C TRP A 53 -0.46 6.55 -5.37
N SER A 54 -1.31 5.85 -6.11
CA SER A 54 -1.11 4.43 -6.40
C SER A 54 0.14 4.20 -7.24
N LEU A 55 0.39 5.04 -8.23
CA LEU A 55 1.60 4.92 -9.07
C LEU A 55 2.87 5.15 -8.26
N PHE A 56 2.85 6.10 -7.33
CA PHE A 56 3.97 6.31 -6.41
C PHE A 56 4.22 5.07 -5.54
N ASN A 57 3.16 4.51 -4.97
CA ASN A 57 3.27 3.29 -4.16
C ASN A 57 3.79 2.11 -4.99
N LEU A 58 3.30 1.97 -6.21
CA LEU A 58 3.73 0.90 -7.11
C LEU A 58 5.21 1.04 -7.46
N GLY A 59 5.63 2.25 -7.85
CA GLY A 59 7.02 2.49 -8.23
C GLY A 59 7.99 2.27 -7.08
N LEU A 60 7.70 2.86 -5.92
CA LEU A 60 8.55 2.71 -4.75
C LEU A 60 8.52 1.28 -4.20
N GLY A 61 7.33 0.68 -4.14
CA GLY A 61 7.18 -0.70 -3.70
C GLY A 61 7.91 -1.68 -4.62
N GLY A 62 7.83 -1.48 -5.94
CA GLY A 62 8.55 -2.28 -6.91
C GLY A 62 10.07 -2.14 -6.78
N ALA A 63 10.54 -0.90 -6.56
CA ALA A 63 11.96 -0.65 -6.34
C ALA A 63 12.47 -1.36 -5.08
N LEU A 64 11.71 -1.30 -4.00
CA LEU A 64 12.05 -1.98 -2.75
C LEU A 64 11.97 -3.50 -2.88
N PHE A 65 11.03 -4.00 -3.68
CA PHE A 65 10.93 -5.43 -3.97
C PHE A 65 12.21 -5.92 -4.66
N ARG A 66 12.70 -5.16 -5.62
CA ARG A 66 13.92 -5.49 -6.35
C ARG A 66 15.15 -5.36 -5.47
N THR A 67 15.34 -4.23 -4.80
CA THR A 67 16.52 -4.01 -3.96
C THR A 67 16.52 -4.89 -2.71
N GLY A 68 15.33 -5.22 -2.20
CA GLY A 68 15.20 -6.17 -1.09
C GLY A 68 15.35 -7.62 -1.49
N ARG A 69 15.47 -7.90 -2.79
CA ARG A 69 15.64 -9.27 -3.32
C ARG A 69 14.60 -10.21 -2.73
N VAL A 70 13.34 -9.78 -2.76
CA VAL A 70 12.26 -10.49 -2.07
C VAL A 70 12.10 -11.93 -2.56
N ALA A 71 12.25 -12.14 -3.87
CA ALA A 71 12.08 -13.48 -4.47
C ALA A 71 13.23 -14.46 -4.16
N ASP A 72 14.32 -13.98 -3.57
CA ASP A 72 15.54 -14.79 -3.43
C ASP A 72 15.55 -15.70 -2.22
N SER A 73 14.67 -15.48 -1.23
CA SER A 73 14.64 -16.33 -0.04
C SER A 73 13.25 -16.40 0.56
N ALA A 74 12.99 -17.51 1.27
CA ALA A 74 11.73 -17.68 1.99
C ALA A 74 11.55 -16.64 3.09
N ALA A 75 12.64 -16.26 3.77
CA ALA A 75 12.59 -15.25 4.81
C ALA A 75 12.20 -13.88 4.24
N ALA A 76 12.78 -13.49 3.10
CA ALA A 76 12.44 -12.23 2.44
C ALA A 76 10.99 -12.21 2.00
N MET A 77 10.50 -13.31 1.43
CA MET A 77 9.09 -13.43 1.04
C MET A 77 8.15 -13.36 2.23
N ALA A 78 8.50 -13.99 3.35
CA ALA A 78 7.67 -13.96 4.56
C ALA A 78 7.59 -12.55 5.13
N ILE A 79 8.68 -11.79 5.13
CA ILE A 79 8.69 -10.41 5.61
C ILE A 79 7.87 -9.50 4.68
N CYS A 80 7.99 -9.71 3.38
CA CYS A 80 7.16 -8.99 2.41
C CYS A 80 5.68 -9.27 2.63
N PHE A 81 5.32 -10.53 2.83
CA PHE A 81 3.95 -10.94 3.16
C PHE A 81 3.45 -10.26 4.44
N ALA A 82 4.32 -10.15 5.46
CA ALA A 82 3.98 -9.45 6.68
C ALA A 82 3.65 -7.97 6.42
N GLY A 83 4.37 -7.33 5.50
CA GLY A 83 4.09 -5.96 5.08
C GLY A 83 2.73 -5.84 4.39
N ILE A 84 2.40 -6.79 3.52
CA ILE A 84 1.08 -6.85 2.89
C ILE A 84 -0.01 -6.94 3.94
N ALA A 85 0.13 -7.85 4.91
CA ALA A 85 -0.86 -8.02 5.97
C ALA A 85 -0.96 -6.77 6.86
N ALA A 86 0.18 -6.14 7.16
CA ALA A 86 0.23 -4.99 8.04
C ALA A 86 -0.57 -3.80 7.52
N ILE A 87 -0.65 -3.60 6.20
CA ILE A 87 -1.47 -2.53 5.63
C ILE A 87 -2.89 -3.01 5.31
N SER A 88 -3.03 -4.26 4.90
CA SER A 88 -4.31 -4.77 4.40
C SER A 88 -5.33 -4.99 5.51
N ILE A 89 -4.90 -5.56 6.64
CA ILE A 89 -5.82 -5.87 7.73
C ILE A 89 -6.38 -4.59 8.39
N PRO A 90 -5.55 -3.61 8.81
CA PRO A 90 -6.10 -2.38 9.35
C PRO A 90 -6.95 -1.61 8.35
N SER A 91 -6.58 -1.63 7.06
CA SER A 91 -7.35 -0.95 6.02
C SER A 91 -8.74 -1.56 5.89
N SER A 92 -8.85 -2.88 5.89
CA SER A 92 -10.15 -3.54 5.79
C SER A 92 -11.06 -3.18 6.95
N VAL A 93 -10.53 -3.12 8.16
CA VAL A 93 -11.30 -2.74 9.35
C VAL A 93 -11.70 -1.26 9.30
N GLY A 94 -10.77 -0.37 8.98
CA GLY A 94 -11.02 1.06 8.92
C GLY A 94 -12.03 1.45 7.85
N PHE A 95 -11.87 0.90 6.65
CA PHE A 95 -12.79 1.20 5.55
C PHE A 95 -14.14 0.53 5.72
N ALA A 96 -14.21 -0.65 6.33
CA ALA A 96 -15.48 -1.27 6.67
C ALA A 96 -16.29 -0.41 7.66
N ARG A 97 -15.65 0.15 8.67
CA ARG A 97 -16.30 1.07 9.61
C ARG A 97 -16.86 2.30 8.92
N LYS A 98 -16.10 2.86 7.98
CA LYS A 98 -16.54 4.02 7.21
C LYS A 98 -17.79 3.70 6.39
N HIS A 99 -17.81 2.55 5.73
CA HIS A 99 -18.94 2.14 4.87
C HIS A 99 -20.15 1.71 5.69
N ALA A 100 -19.97 1.35 6.96
CA ALA A 100 -21.08 0.99 7.86
C ALA A 100 -21.86 2.22 8.37
N GLN A 101 -21.29 3.42 8.23
CA GLN A 101 -21.93 4.67 8.61
C GLN A 101 -22.75 5.20 7.43
#